data_4abe0c975337724a9c61d8bd9a3fc654
#
_entry.id   4abe0c975337724a9c61d8bd9a3fc654
#
_cell.length_a   1.000
_cell.length_b   1.000
_cell.length_c   1.000
_cell.angle_alpha   90.00
_cell.angle_beta   90.00
_cell.angle_gamma   90.00
#
_symmetry.space_group_name_H-M   'P 1'
#
loop_
_entity.id
_entity.type
_entity.pdbx_description
1 polymer ?
#
loop_
_entity_poly.entity_id
_entity_poly.type
_entity_poly.pdbx_seq_one_letter_code
_entity_poly.pdbx_strand_id
1 'polypeptide(L)'
;MLKQLKSMIDSGKLTVRIVRNKMVIELPEAVLFASGSAKLKTEGIRVLAELGPVLASLKGREFQVGGHTDNKPIHTKRFPSNWELSGARAIDVGELLIEYGVPGNRISAAAYADTQPTESNETKEGRAKNRRIEIALQPNLDELPDLSSFEDAE
;
A
#
# COMPACT_ATOMS: atom_id res chain seq x y z
N MET A 1 -9.39 -1.62 18.37
CA MET A 1 -8.55 -1.49 17.18
C MET A 1 -8.49 -2.74 16.32
N LEU A 2 -8.18 -3.89 16.90
CA LEU A 2 -8.19 -5.16 16.15
C LEU A 2 -9.57 -5.51 15.61
N LYS A 3 -10.63 -5.11 16.29
CA LYS A 3 -12.00 -5.33 15.81
C LYS A 3 -12.32 -4.57 14.54
N GLN A 4 -11.82 -3.34 14.41
CA GLN A 4 -12.01 -2.52 13.21
C GLN A 4 -11.29 -3.11 12.02
N LEU A 5 -10.06 -3.55 12.21
CA LEU A 5 -9.27 -4.20 11.16
C LEU A 5 -9.96 -5.50 10.72
N LYS A 6 -10.42 -6.31 11.67
CA LYS A 6 -11.14 -7.55 11.37
C LYS A 6 -12.42 -7.28 10.56
N SER A 7 -13.17 -6.26 10.95
CA SER A 7 -14.39 -5.88 10.24
C SER A 7 -14.10 -5.50 8.78
N MET A 8 -13.02 -4.77 8.54
CA MET A 8 -12.61 -4.40 7.18
C MET A 8 -12.19 -5.62 6.36
N ILE A 9 -11.49 -6.57 6.98
CA ILE A 9 -11.10 -7.82 6.33
C ILE A 9 -12.35 -8.63 5.98
N ASP A 10 -13.25 -8.79 6.92
CA ASP A 10 -14.48 -9.60 6.75
C ASP A 10 -15.39 -9.01 5.67
N SER A 11 -15.39 -7.69 5.51
CA SER A 11 -16.20 -7.01 4.49
C SER A 11 -15.53 -6.96 3.11
N GLY A 12 -14.31 -7.48 2.97
CA GLY A 12 -13.59 -7.51 1.70
C GLY A 12 -12.94 -6.20 1.29
N LYS A 13 -12.91 -5.21 2.17
CA LYS A 13 -12.31 -3.89 1.87
C LYS A 13 -10.80 -3.93 1.89
N LEU A 14 -10.22 -4.85 2.63
CA LEU A 14 -8.77 -5.05 2.64
C LEU A 14 -8.44 -6.51 2.94
N THR A 15 -7.21 -6.89 2.61
CA THR A 15 -6.66 -8.21 2.89
C THR A 15 -5.32 -8.03 3.59
N VAL A 16 -5.01 -8.92 4.55
CA VAL A 16 -3.71 -8.91 5.22
C VAL A 16 -2.96 -10.17 4.81
N ARG A 17 -1.72 -10.01 4.35
CA ARG A 17 -0.87 -11.13 3.93
C ARG A 17 0.52 -10.99 4.55
N ILE A 18 1.21 -12.12 4.65
CA ILE A 18 2.63 -12.14 5.00
C ILE A 18 3.40 -12.42 3.70
N VAL A 19 4.23 -11.47 3.27
CA VAL A 19 5.03 -11.59 2.07
C VAL A 19 6.49 -11.31 2.44
N ARG A 20 7.37 -12.29 2.24
CA ARG A 20 8.81 -12.17 2.55
C ARG A 20 9.05 -11.70 3.98
N ASN A 21 8.32 -12.29 4.93
CA ASN A 21 8.36 -11.95 6.36
C ASN A 21 7.89 -10.55 6.71
N LYS A 22 7.20 -9.87 5.78
CA LYS A 22 6.59 -8.56 6.02
C LYS A 22 5.09 -8.71 6.06
N MET A 23 4.45 -8.03 6.99
CA MET A 23 3.00 -7.90 6.96
C MET A 23 2.62 -6.87 5.91
N VAL A 24 1.73 -7.25 5.01
CA VAL A 24 1.26 -6.38 3.92
C VAL A 24 -0.25 -6.28 4.00
N ILE A 25 -0.74 -5.04 4.05
CA ILE A 25 -2.17 -4.74 3.96
C ILE A 25 -2.45 -4.38 2.52
N GLU A 26 -3.33 -5.14 1.89
CA GLU A 26 -3.65 -4.98 0.47
C GLU A 26 -5.05 -4.41 0.31
N LEU A 27 -5.16 -3.31 -0.44
CA LEU A 27 -6.42 -2.63 -0.71
C LEU A 27 -6.67 -2.62 -2.22
N PRO A 28 -7.79 -3.20 -2.69
CA PRO A 28 -8.10 -3.23 -4.12
C PRO A 28 -8.33 -1.82 -4.68
N GLU A 29 -7.93 -1.61 -5.93
CA GLU A 29 -8.19 -0.34 -6.62
C GLU A 29 -9.67 0.05 -6.56
N ALA A 30 -10.55 -0.92 -6.81
CA ALA A 30 -11.99 -0.65 -6.92
C ALA A 30 -12.57 -0.04 -5.65
N VAL A 31 -11.98 -0.31 -4.49
CA VAL A 31 -12.41 0.29 -3.22
C VAL A 31 -11.94 1.74 -3.11
N LEU A 32 -10.74 2.03 -3.61
CA LEU A 32 -10.06 3.30 -3.36
C LEU A 32 -10.25 4.34 -4.47
N PHE A 33 -10.16 3.92 -5.73
CA PHE A 33 -10.06 4.84 -6.86
C PHE A 33 -11.00 4.49 -7.99
N ALA A 34 -11.40 5.50 -8.75
CA ALA A 34 -12.00 5.28 -10.05
C ALA A 34 -10.91 4.84 -11.04
N SER A 35 -11.28 4.08 -12.07
CA SER A 35 -10.35 3.58 -13.07
C SER A 35 -9.55 4.72 -13.71
N GLY A 36 -8.23 4.54 -13.79
CA GLY A 36 -7.33 5.52 -14.39
C GLY A 36 -7.16 6.82 -13.62
N SER A 37 -7.67 6.90 -12.39
CA SER A 37 -7.66 8.11 -11.57
C SER A 37 -6.82 7.91 -10.31
N ALA A 38 -6.20 8.99 -9.84
CA ALA A 38 -5.55 9.03 -8.52
C ALA A 38 -6.41 9.76 -7.49
N LYS A 39 -7.65 10.11 -7.84
CA LYS A 39 -8.57 10.75 -6.90
C LYS A 39 -9.29 9.67 -6.09
N LEU A 40 -9.20 9.77 -4.77
CA LEU A 40 -9.84 8.82 -3.87
C LEU A 40 -11.36 8.95 -3.88
N LYS A 41 -12.05 7.82 -3.93
CA LYS A 41 -13.50 7.75 -3.78
C LYS A 41 -13.88 7.95 -2.31
N THR A 42 -15.13 8.34 -2.07
CA THR A 42 -15.64 8.50 -0.71
C THR A 42 -15.44 7.24 0.13
N GLU A 43 -15.69 6.06 -0.45
CA GLU A 43 -15.48 4.78 0.23
C GLU A 43 -14.00 4.59 0.58
N GLY A 44 -13.10 4.93 -0.33
CA GLY A 44 -11.66 4.83 -0.07
C GLY A 44 -11.21 5.73 1.06
N ILE A 45 -11.69 6.97 1.08
CA ILE A 45 -11.40 7.89 2.17
C ILE A 45 -11.88 7.31 3.51
N ARG A 46 -13.07 6.73 3.53
CA ARG A 46 -13.64 6.14 4.75
C ARG A 46 -12.79 4.97 5.25
N VAL A 47 -12.35 4.10 4.36
CA VAL A 47 -11.48 2.96 4.72
C VAL A 47 -10.16 3.45 5.31
N LEU A 48 -9.55 4.45 4.67
CA LEU A 48 -8.27 5.00 5.15
C LEU A 48 -8.44 5.77 6.46
N ALA A 49 -9.59 6.42 6.65
CA ALA A 49 -9.91 7.09 7.92
C ALA A 49 -10.00 6.10 9.09
N GLU A 50 -10.48 4.89 8.82
CA GLU A 50 -10.53 3.85 9.83
C GLU A 50 -9.17 3.18 10.03
N LEU A 51 -8.40 3.04 8.96
CA LEU A 51 -7.10 2.36 8.99
C LEU A 51 -6.01 3.22 9.63
N GLY A 52 -6.05 4.53 9.39
CA GLY A 52 -5.01 5.44 9.90
C GLY A 52 -4.75 5.32 11.39
N PRO A 53 -5.77 5.41 12.26
CA PRO A 53 -5.56 5.24 13.69
C PRO A 53 -5.00 3.88 14.09
N VAL A 54 -5.39 2.81 13.37
CA VAL A 54 -4.86 1.47 13.62
C VAL A 54 -3.36 1.44 13.37
N LEU A 55 -2.93 1.97 12.22
CA LEU A 55 -1.50 2.02 11.88
C LEU A 55 -0.73 2.94 12.83
N ALA A 56 -1.31 4.07 13.19
CA ALA A 56 -0.69 5.01 14.13
C ALA A 56 -0.44 4.38 15.49
N SER A 57 -1.28 3.43 15.90
CA SER A 57 -1.15 2.72 17.18
C SER A 57 0.02 1.74 17.21
N LEU A 58 0.55 1.34 16.07
CA LEU A 58 1.68 0.43 15.96
C LEU A 58 2.97 1.23 16.12
N LYS A 59 3.28 1.61 17.36
CA LYS A 59 4.41 2.49 17.68
C LYS A 59 5.74 1.88 17.22
N GLY A 60 6.61 2.75 16.70
CA GLY A 60 7.95 2.34 16.26
C GLY A 60 7.97 1.63 14.92
N ARG A 61 6.84 1.44 14.27
CA ARG A 61 6.77 0.79 12.96
C ARG A 61 6.76 1.83 11.85
N GLU A 62 7.45 1.52 10.79
CA GLU A 62 7.45 2.30 9.56
C GLU A 62 6.62 1.58 8.50
N PHE A 63 5.98 2.36 7.63
CA PHE A 63 5.10 1.83 6.61
C PHE A 63 5.52 2.34 5.24
N GLN A 64 5.45 1.48 4.23
CA GLN A 64 5.59 1.91 2.85
C GLN A 64 4.29 1.66 2.12
N VAL A 65 3.76 2.72 1.50
CA VAL A 65 2.58 2.63 0.63
C VAL A 65 3.07 2.38 -0.79
N GLY A 66 2.72 1.24 -1.36
CA GLY A 66 3.10 0.88 -2.72
C GLY A 66 1.92 0.91 -3.66
N GLY A 67 2.07 1.55 -4.82
CA GLY A 67 1.06 1.55 -5.87
C GLY A 67 1.39 0.52 -6.93
N HIS A 68 0.40 -0.30 -7.30
CA HIS A 68 0.55 -1.37 -8.29
C HIS A 68 -0.56 -1.29 -9.32
N THR A 69 -0.21 -1.60 -10.57
CA THR A 69 -1.16 -1.62 -11.70
C THR A 69 -1.17 -2.99 -12.35
N ASP A 70 -2.12 -3.19 -13.27
CA ASP A 70 -2.03 -4.30 -14.22
C ASP A 70 -1.07 -3.90 -15.36
N ASN A 71 -0.93 -4.78 -16.36
CA ASN A 71 -0.02 -4.53 -17.48
C ASN A 71 -0.67 -3.81 -18.65
N LYS A 72 -1.90 -3.33 -18.51
CA LYS A 72 -2.52 -2.50 -19.55
C LYS A 72 -1.88 -1.12 -19.54
N PRO A 73 -1.29 -0.67 -20.65
CA PRO A 73 -0.67 0.64 -20.68
C PRO A 73 -1.68 1.75 -20.45
N ILE A 74 -1.26 2.79 -19.72
CA ILE A 74 -2.02 4.02 -19.62
C ILE A 74 -1.19 5.14 -20.23
N HIS A 75 -1.85 6.05 -20.92
CA HIS A 75 -1.21 7.24 -21.46
C HIS A 75 -2.24 8.35 -21.53
N THR A 76 -2.24 9.21 -20.54
CA THR A 76 -3.13 10.35 -20.44
C THR A 76 -2.30 11.61 -20.22
N LYS A 77 -2.93 12.78 -20.31
CA LYS A 77 -2.22 14.04 -20.02
C LYS A 77 -1.65 14.05 -18.60
N ARG A 78 -2.40 13.50 -17.64
CA ARG A 78 -2.00 13.50 -16.24
C ARG A 78 -1.02 12.37 -15.90
N PHE A 79 -1.18 11.22 -16.55
CA PHE A 79 -0.38 10.04 -16.27
C PHE A 79 0.22 9.48 -17.56
N PRO A 80 1.48 9.86 -17.86
CA PRO A 80 2.14 9.34 -19.07
C PRO A 80 2.34 7.83 -19.08
N SER A 81 2.43 7.20 -17.89
CA SER A 81 2.60 5.76 -17.78
C SER A 81 2.04 5.25 -16.46
N ASN A 82 2.04 3.92 -16.30
CA ASN A 82 1.66 3.29 -15.04
C ASN A 82 2.57 3.66 -13.87
N TRP A 83 3.80 4.07 -14.16
CA TRP A 83 4.70 4.56 -13.11
C TRP A 83 4.14 5.80 -12.42
N GLU A 84 3.74 6.79 -13.20
CA GLU A 84 3.21 8.03 -12.65
C GLU A 84 1.86 7.80 -11.97
N LEU A 85 0.99 6.95 -12.55
CA LEU A 85 -0.29 6.64 -11.95
C LEU A 85 -0.12 5.93 -10.61
N SER A 86 0.71 4.89 -10.56
CA SER A 86 0.93 4.12 -9.33
C SER A 86 1.59 4.98 -8.25
N GLY A 87 2.54 5.84 -8.65
CA GLY A 87 3.19 6.77 -7.72
C GLY A 87 2.22 7.78 -7.15
N ALA A 88 1.38 8.40 -8.01
CA ALA A 88 0.39 9.38 -7.58
C ALA A 88 -0.61 8.75 -6.60
N ARG A 89 -1.05 7.53 -6.88
CA ARG A 89 -1.98 6.81 -5.99
C ARG A 89 -1.35 6.51 -4.63
N ALA A 90 -0.09 6.07 -4.62
CA ALA A 90 0.63 5.79 -3.38
C ALA A 90 0.79 7.05 -2.53
N ILE A 91 1.12 8.18 -3.17
CA ILE A 91 1.28 9.46 -2.49
C ILE A 91 -0.05 9.91 -1.88
N ASP A 92 -1.14 9.85 -2.65
CA ASP A 92 -2.45 10.28 -2.16
C ASP A 92 -2.90 9.45 -0.96
N VAL A 93 -2.69 8.14 -1.00
CA VAL A 93 -2.99 7.27 0.14
C VAL A 93 -2.12 7.63 1.34
N GLY A 94 -0.81 7.81 1.12
CA GLY A 94 0.12 8.15 2.18
C GLY A 94 -0.24 9.47 2.86
N GLU A 95 -0.57 10.49 2.08
CA GLU A 95 -0.95 11.80 2.62
C GLU A 95 -2.23 11.71 3.46
N LEU A 96 -3.19 10.90 3.02
CA LEU A 96 -4.44 10.75 3.76
C LEU A 96 -4.22 9.98 5.06
N LEU A 97 -3.35 8.97 5.05
CA LEU A 97 -3.01 8.25 6.29
C LEU A 97 -2.34 9.19 7.30
N ILE A 98 -1.50 10.10 6.83
CA ILE A 98 -0.88 11.11 7.70
C ILE A 98 -1.98 12.01 8.30
N GLU A 99 -2.92 12.44 7.48
CA GLU A 99 -4.05 13.25 7.95
C GLU A 99 -4.84 12.53 9.05
N TYR A 100 -4.97 11.21 8.97
CA TYR A 100 -5.71 10.41 9.94
C TYR A 100 -4.84 9.83 11.05
N GLY A 101 -3.65 10.35 11.25
CA GLY A 101 -2.89 10.13 12.47
C GLY A 101 -1.56 9.41 12.35
N VAL A 102 -1.18 8.90 11.17
CA VAL A 102 0.13 8.27 11.01
C VAL A 102 1.21 9.36 10.94
N PRO A 103 2.23 9.31 11.80
CA PRO A 103 3.31 10.29 11.71
C PRO A 103 4.00 10.25 10.35
N GLY A 104 4.22 11.42 9.74
CA GLY A 104 4.79 11.51 8.40
C GLY A 104 6.20 10.93 8.28
N ASN A 105 6.96 10.94 9.38
CA ASN A 105 8.32 10.37 9.37
C ASN A 105 8.34 8.85 9.42
N ARG A 106 7.18 8.20 9.52
CA ARG A 106 7.06 6.74 9.54
C ARG A 106 6.43 6.19 8.26
N ILE A 107 6.19 7.04 7.26
CA ILE A 107 5.52 6.60 6.04
C ILE A 107 6.33 7.02 4.82
N SER A 108 6.36 6.14 3.81
CA SER A 108 6.95 6.43 2.51
C SER A 108 6.01 5.94 1.42
N ALA A 109 6.22 6.43 0.21
CA ALA A 109 5.42 6.02 -0.95
C ALA A 109 6.33 5.48 -2.05
N ALA A 110 5.89 4.42 -2.71
CA ALA A 110 6.65 3.80 -3.79
C ALA A 110 5.74 3.51 -4.99
N ALA A 111 6.29 3.71 -6.17
CA ALA A 111 5.63 3.38 -7.44
C ALA A 111 6.21 2.07 -7.96
N TYR A 112 5.37 1.09 -8.19
CA TYR A 112 5.80 -0.21 -8.72
C TYR A 112 5.28 -0.47 -10.14
N ALA A 113 4.32 0.31 -10.63
CA ALA A 113 3.69 0.10 -11.94
C ALA A 113 3.19 -1.35 -12.04
N ASP A 114 3.48 -2.04 -13.14
CA ASP A 114 3.05 -3.42 -13.37
C ASP A 114 4.12 -4.46 -13.05
N THR A 115 5.19 -4.07 -12.34
CA THR A 115 6.36 -4.91 -12.14
C THR A 115 6.21 -5.99 -11.08
N GLN A 116 5.15 -5.94 -10.26
CA GLN A 116 4.95 -6.86 -9.13
C GLN A 116 3.56 -7.49 -9.18
N PRO A 117 3.24 -8.29 -10.22
CA PRO A 117 1.91 -8.89 -10.29
C PRO A 117 1.73 -9.97 -9.22
N THR A 118 0.51 -10.05 -8.66
CA THR A 118 0.13 -11.11 -7.73
C THR A 118 -0.64 -12.22 -8.43
N GLU A 119 -1.25 -11.89 -9.57
CA GLU A 119 -2.04 -12.82 -10.38
C GLU A 119 -1.71 -12.62 -11.85
N SER A 120 -2.26 -13.48 -12.70
CA SER A 120 -2.05 -13.36 -14.14
C SER A 120 -2.71 -12.11 -14.70
N ASN A 121 -1.99 -11.38 -15.54
CA ASN A 121 -2.56 -10.25 -16.29
C ASN A 121 -3.37 -10.70 -17.50
N GLU A 122 -3.40 -12.00 -17.81
CA GLU A 122 -4.14 -12.52 -18.94
C GLU A 122 -5.64 -12.56 -18.71
N THR A 123 -6.07 -12.64 -17.44
CA THR A 123 -7.48 -12.66 -17.09
C THR A 123 -7.92 -11.32 -16.53
N LYS A 124 -9.19 -11.00 -16.72
CA LYS A 124 -9.78 -9.79 -16.16
C LYS A 124 -9.73 -9.79 -14.63
N GLU A 125 -9.98 -10.93 -14.03
CA GLU A 125 -9.95 -11.12 -12.58
C GLU A 125 -8.53 -10.92 -12.03
N GLY A 126 -7.53 -11.46 -12.73
CA GLY A 126 -6.13 -11.30 -12.33
C GLY A 126 -5.67 -9.86 -12.43
N ARG A 127 -6.05 -9.17 -13.51
CA ARG A 127 -5.73 -7.74 -13.65
C ARG A 127 -6.34 -6.92 -12.53
N ALA A 128 -7.60 -7.21 -12.16
CA ALA A 128 -8.25 -6.50 -11.06
C ALA A 128 -7.51 -6.67 -9.74
N LYS A 129 -6.97 -7.85 -9.47
CA LYS A 129 -6.17 -8.11 -8.26
C LYS A 129 -4.81 -7.43 -8.32
N ASN A 130 -4.24 -7.27 -9.51
CA ASN A 130 -2.97 -6.58 -9.67
C ASN A 130 -3.09 -5.08 -9.44
N ARG A 131 -4.25 -4.49 -9.72
CA ARG A 131 -4.53 -3.06 -9.45
C ARG A 131 -4.86 -2.88 -7.98
N ARG A 132 -3.85 -2.50 -7.20
CA ARG A 132 -3.98 -2.44 -5.74
C ARG A 132 -3.04 -1.43 -5.13
N ILE A 133 -3.33 -1.09 -3.89
CA ILE A 133 -2.38 -0.41 -3.00
C ILE A 133 -1.95 -1.44 -1.95
N GLU A 134 -0.66 -1.49 -1.67
CA GLU A 134 -0.12 -2.31 -0.58
C GLU A 134 0.51 -1.40 0.46
N ILE A 135 0.17 -1.63 1.72
CA ILE A 135 0.82 -0.96 2.84
C ILE A 135 1.66 -2.01 3.53
N ALA A 136 2.98 -1.91 3.36
CA ALA A 136 3.91 -2.88 3.92
C ALA A 136 4.49 -2.34 5.22
N LEU A 137 4.40 -3.13 6.28
CA LEU A 137 5.10 -2.83 7.53
C LEU A 137 6.56 -3.17 7.33
N GLN A 138 7.44 -2.16 7.49
CA GLN A 138 8.87 -2.37 7.34
C GLN A 138 9.40 -3.16 8.53
N PRO A 139 10.45 -3.97 8.33
CA PRO A 139 11.04 -4.70 9.44
C PRO A 139 11.51 -3.75 10.54
N ASN A 140 11.30 -4.14 11.79
CA ASN A 140 11.87 -3.42 12.91
C ASN A 140 13.35 -3.79 13.01
N LEU A 141 14.22 -2.80 12.90
CA LEU A 141 15.67 -3.02 12.96
C LEU A 141 16.11 -3.65 14.28
N ASP A 142 15.37 -3.41 15.35
CA ASP A 142 15.68 -4.00 16.66
C ASP A 142 15.44 -5.51 16.69
N GLU A 143 14.70 -6.05 15.73
CA GLU A 143 14.43 -7.47 15.59
C GLU A 143 15.47 -8.19 14.72
N LEU A 144 16.36 -7.43 14.07
CA LEU A 144 17.39 -8.00 13.21
C LEU A 144 18.60 -8.45 14.04
N PRO A 145 19.33 -9.44 13.55
CA PRO A 145 20.60 -9.81 14.19
C PRO A 145 21.54 -8.62 14.25
N ASP A 146 22.42 -8.62 15.24
CA ASP A 146 23.44 -7.59 15.36
C ASP A 146 24.38 -7.65 14.15
N LEU A 147 24.36 -6.59 13.35
CA LEU A 147 25.17 -6.49 12.14
C LEU A 147 26.50 -5.74 12.37
N SER A 148 26.80 -5.37 13.60
CA SER A 148 28.02 -4.63 13.91
C SER A 148 29.28 -5.41 13.52
N SER A 149 29.22 -6.74 13.49
CA SER A 149 30.32 -7.58 13.05
C SER A 149 30.71 -7.36 11.58
N PHE A 150 29.78 -6.87 10.76
CA PHE A 150 30.09 -6.55 9.35
C PHE A 150 30.87 -5.25 9.22
N GLU A 151 30.66 -4.30 10.13
CA GLU A 151 31.41 -3.04 10.15
C GLU A 151 32.86 -3.29 10.59
N ASP A 152 33.07 -4.25 11.48
CA ASP A 152 34.39 -4.61 11.99
C ASP A 152 35.20 -5.48 11.02
N ALA A 153 34.58 -5.98 9.95
CA ALA A 153 35.22 -6.85 8.96
C ALA A 153 36.09 -6.11 7.94
N GLU A 154 36.08 -4.78 7.99
CA GLU A 154 36.95 -3.95 7.16
C GLU A 154 38.24 -3.62 7.92
#